data_e29b4876cee4c2e3381f77a55f58dc29
#
_entry.id   e29b4876cee4c2e3381f77a55f58dc29
#
_cell.length_a   1.000
_cell.length_b   1.000
_cell.length_c   1.000
_cell.angle_alpha   90.00
_cell.angle_beta   90.00
_cell.angle_gamma   90.00
#
_symmetry.space_group_name_H-M   'P 1'
#
loop_
_entity.id
_entity.type
_entity.pdbx_description
1 polymer ?
#
loop_
_entity_poly.entity_id
_entity_poly.type
_entity_poly.pdbx_seq_one_letter_code
_entity_poly.pdbx_strand_id
1 'polypeptide(L)'
;TYIIDPDGAVIRAGLVRHYAHRENLWLLDERIAYLTGDRIPAGMSGFPYIETVPLKKLRSVLRGHDCGSVEILVRGVDVDPDRLRQKLRLSGSRPMAVVCTRIGRSGVALVCEARVVGEPPAGQPIP
;
A
#
# COMPACT_ATOMS: atom_id res chain seq x y z
N THR A 1 -8.49 3.81 -7.26
CA THR A 1 -7.16 3.22 -7.39
C THR A 1 -6.76 2.52 -6.11
N TYR A 2 -6.08 1.41 -6.25
CA TYR A 2 -5.62 0.60 -5.13
C TYR A 2 -4.11 0.41 -5.22
N ILE A 3 -3.46 0.38 -4.06
CA ILE A 3 -2.09 -0.13 -3.95
C ILE A 3 -2.23 -1.60 -3.60
N ILE A 4 -1.72 -2.48 -4.44
CA ILE A 4 -1.91 -3.92 -4.33
C ILE A 4 -0.64 -4.55 -3.80
N ASP A 5 -0.79 -5.39 -2.77
CA ASP A 5 0.31 -6.10 -2.13
C ASP A 5 0.37 -7.51 -2.75
N PRO A 6 1.28 -7.74 -3.70
CA PRO A 6 1.35 -9.03 -4.36
C PRO A 6 1.86 -10.13 -3.43
N ASP A 7 1.53 -11.37 -3.75
CA ASP A 7 2.04 -12.52 -3.03
C ASP A 7 3.56 -12.56 -3.05
N GLY A 8 4.18 -12.87 -1.91
CA GLY A 8 5.64 -12.90 -1.80
C GLY A 8 6.30 -13.89 -2.75
N ALA A 9 5.64 -14.98 -3.12
CA ALA A 9 6.19 -15.94 -4.07
C ALA A 9 6.27 -15.34 -5.47
N VAL A 10 5.31 -14.51 -5.86
CA VAL A 10 5.34 -13.79 -7.15
C VAL A 10 6.54 -12.85 -7.20
N ILE A 11 6.80 -12.12 -6.11
CA ILE A 11 7.93 -11.21 -6.02
C ILE A 11 9.24 -11.97 -6.11
N ARG A 12 9.39 -13.03 -5.33
CA ARG A 12 10.64 -13.83 -5.28
C ARG A 12 10.96 -14.50 -6.60
N ALA A 13 9.96 -14.89 -7.35
CA ALA A 13 10.15 -15.52 -8.65
C ALA A 13 10.43 -14.52 -9.77
N GLY A 14 10.43 -13.21 -9.47
CA GLY A 14 10.63 -12.18 -10.48
C GLY A 14 9.48 -12.04 -11.47
N LEU A 15 8.28 -12.49 -11.09
CA LEU A 15 7.12 -12.54 -11.97
C LEU A 15 6.18 -11.35 -11.81
N VAL A 16 6.54 -10.34 -11.02
CA VAL A 16 5.66 -9.21 -10.71
C VAL A 16 5.21 -8.49 -11.98
N ARG A 17 6.15 -8.21 -12.89
CA ARG A 17 5.83 -7.54 -14.14
C ARG A 17 4.90 -8.37 -15.02
N HIS A 18 5.16 -9.66 -15.12
CA HIS A 18 4.33 -10.58 -15.89
C HIS A 18 2.92 -10.70 -15.29
N TYR A 19 2.85 -10.79 -13.97
CA TYR A 19 1.59 -10.82 -13.25
C TYR A 19 0.78 -9.54 -13.47
N ALA A 20 1.42 -8.39 -13.45
CA ALA A 20 0.77 -7.10 -13.69
C ALA A 20 0.11 -7.05 -15.06
N HIS A 21 0.78 -7.56 -16.09
CA HIS A 21 0.21 -7.62 -17.43
C HIS A 21 -1.02 -8.50 -17.48
N ARG A 22 -0.95 -9.69 -16.90
CA ARG A 22 -2.06 -10.66 -16.90
C ARG A 22 -3.31 -10.12 -16.20
N GLU A 23 -3.13 -9.39 -15.10
CA GLU A 23 -4.23 -8.89 -14.27
C GLU A 23 -4.62 -7.44 -14.58
N ASN A 24 -4.11 -6.89 -15.68
CA ASN A 24 -4.37 -5.52 -16.08
C ASN A 24 -3.97 -4.52 -14.98
N LEU A 25 -2.81 -4.74 -14.39
CA LEU A 25 -2.23 -3.90 -13.37
C LEU A 25 -0.99 -3.20 -13.92
N TRP A 26 -0.45 -2.25 -13.15
CA TRP A 26 0.81 -1.61 -13.50
C TRP A 26 1.70 -1.46 -12.26
N LEU A 27 3.01 -1.43 -12.48
CA LEU A 27 3.97 -1.27 -11.39
C LEU A 27 4.05 0.19 -10.96
N LEU A 28 4.03 0.42 -9.65
CA LEU A 28 4.25 1.74 -9.08
C LEU A 28 5.71 2.18 -9.29
N ASP A 29 6.64 1.28 -8.96
CA ASP A 29 8.06 1.43 -9.23
C ASP A 29 8.64 0.02 -9.33
N GLU A 30 9.39 -0.27 -10.40
CA GLU A 30 9.93 -1.61 -10.66
C GLU A 30 10.81 -2.13 -9.51
N ARG A 31 11.45 -1.24 -8.76
CA ARG A 31 12.36 -1.62 -7.68
C ARG A 31 11.65 -1.97 -6.39
N ILE A 32 10.42 -1.57 -6.21
CA ILE A 32 9.71 -1.77 -4.94
C ILE A 32 8.58 -2.79 -5.04
N ALA A 33 8.31 -3.30 -6.22
CA ALA A 33 7.37 -4.40 -6.46
C ALA A 33 5.96 -4.19 -5.89
N TYR A 34 5.49 -2.95 -5.85
CA TYR A 34 4.09 -2.65 -5.59
C TYR A 34 3.36 -2.44 -6.90
N LEU A 35 2.13 -2.93 -6.93
CA LEU A 35 1.25 -2.81 -8.09
C LEU A 35 0.16 -1.81 -7.78
N THR A 36 -0.33 -1.13 -8.83
CA THR A 36 -1.52 -0.31 -8.72
C THR A 36 -2.56 -0.81 -9.72
N GLY A 37 -3.82 -0.54 -9.45
CA GLY A 37 -4.89 -0.97 -10.32
C GLY A 37 -6.24 -0.43 -9.89
N ASP A 38 -7.24 -0.67 -10.72
CA ASP A 38 -8.61 -0.21 -10.46
C ASP A 38 -9.41 -1.19 -9.60
N ARG A 39 -8.87 -2.38 -9.39
CA ARG A 39 -9.45 -3.40 -8.53
C ARG A 39 -8.35 -4.26 -7.91
N ILE A 40 -8.69 -4.95 -6.84
CA ILE A 40 -7.79 -5.91 -6.21
C ILE A 40 -8.20 -7.29 -6.72
N PRO A 41 -7.27 -8.05 -7.34
CA PRO A 41 -7.58 -9.40 -7.81
C PRO A 41 -8.02 -10.31 -6.67
N ALA A 42 -8.91 -11.25 -6.97
CA ALA A 42 -9.40 -12.22 -5.98
C ALA A 42 -8.25 -12.97 -5.34
N GLY A 43 -8.31 -13.13 -4.01
CA GLY A 43 -7.27 -13.82 -3.24
C GLY A 43 -6.08 -12.96 -2.87
N MET A 44 -6.04 -11.71 -3.31
CA MET A 44 -5.00 -10.74 -2.95
C MET A 44 -5.55 -9.69 -2.01
N SER A 45 -4.66 -8.92 -1.40
CA SER A 45 -5.04 -7.78 -0.58
C SER A 45 -4.39 -6.51 -1.09
N GLY A 46 -4.93 -5.39 -0.68
CA GLY A 46 -4.40 -4.10 -1.05
C GLY A 46 -5.06 -2.99 -0.24
N PHE A 47 -4.77 -1.76 -0.62
CA PHE A 47 -5.18 -0.59 0.13
C PHE A 47 -5.83 0.44 -0.81
N PRO A 48 -7.04 0.93 -0.50
CA PRO A 48 -7.60 2.04 -1.27
C PRO A 48 -6.69 3.27 -1.15
N TYR A 49 -6.19 3.74 -2.28
CA TYR A 49 -5.22 4.83 -2.31
C TYR A 49 -5.91 6.17 -2.11
N ILE A 50 -5.31 7.05 -1.29
CA ILE A 50 -5.82 8.39 -1.05
C ILE A 50 -4.87 9.42 -1.68
N GLU A 51 -3.61 9.50 -1.20
CA GLU A 51 -2.68 10.50 -1.68
C GLU A 51 -1.24 10.10 -1.38
N THR A 52 -0.30 10.72 -2.08
CA THR A 52 1.14 10.56 -1.84
C THR A 52 1.67 11.84 -1.24
N VAL A 53 2.40 11.72 -0.13
CA VAL A 53 2.95 12.88 0.58
C VAL A 53 4.43 12.64 0.91
N PRO A 54 5.24 13.70 1.06
CA PRO A 54 6.58 13.55 1.59
C PRO A 54 6.54 12.93 3.00
N LEU A 55 7.50 12.07 3.32
CA LEU A 55 7.53 11.40 4.63
C LEU A 55 7.46 12.40 5.79
N LYS A 56 8.11 13.55 5.67
CA LYS A 56 8.13 14.57 6.72
C LYS A 56 6.76 15.19 7.00
N LYS A 57 5.80 15.05 6.09
CA LYS A 57 4.44 15.61 6.26
C LYS A 57 3.42 14.55 6.68
N LEU A 58 3.84 13.32 6.83
CA LEU A 58 2.93 12.21 7.08
C LEU A 58 2.09 12.39 8.34
N ARG A 59 2.70 12.82 9.44
CA ARG A 59 1.98 13.02 10.70
C ARG A 59 0.80 13.99 10.56
N SER A 60 1.06 15.13 9.95
CA SER A 60 0.05 16.17 9.73
C SER A 60 -1.09 15.65 8.86
N VAL A 61 -0.76 14.94 7.79
CA VAL A 61 -1.75 14.38 6.86
C VAL A 61 -2.63 13.35 7.56
N LEU A 62 -2.02 12.41 8.30
CA LEU A 62 -2.79 11.38 9.00
C LEU A 62 -3.71 11.98 10.08
N ARG A 63 -3.25 13.01 10.76
CA ARG A 63 -4.10 13.70 11.73
C ARG A 63 -5.30 14.36 11.06
N GLY A 64 -5.10 14.92 9.88
CA GLY A 64 -6.19 15.51 9.11
C GLY A 64 -7.25 14.49 8.68
N HIS A 65 -6.87 13.22 8.59
CA HIS A 65 -7.80 12.12 8.28
C HIS A 65 -8.40 11.45 9.53
N ASP A 66 -8.17 11.98 10.72
CA ASP A 66 -8.59 11.36 11.98
C ASP A 66 -8.05 9.93 12.17
N CYS A 67 -6.82 9.70 11.73
CA CYS A 67 -6.18 8.40 11.85
C CYS A 67 -5.82 8.07 13.29
N GLY A 68 -6.21 6.89 13.76
CA GLY A 68 -5.90 6.43 15.13
C GLY A 68 -5.00 5.22 15.16
N SER A 69 -5.07 4.39 14.15
CA SER A 69 -4.18 3.24 14.00
C SER A 69 -3.72 3.15 12.55
N VAL A 70 -2.51 2.68 12.35
CA VAL A 70 -1.92 2.63 11.02
C VAL A 70 -1.10 1.36 10.82
N GLU A 71 -1.36 0.67 9.72
CA GLU A 71 -0.50 -0.40 9.23
C GLU A 71 0.60 0.28 8.40
N ILE A 72 1.86 0.04 8.74
CA ILE A 72 3.00 0.66 8.07
C ILE A 72 3.77 -0.39 7.30
N LEU A 73 3.89 -0.20 5.99
CA LEU A 73 4.71 -1.03 5.13
C LEU A 73 5.88 -0.18 4.64
N VAL A 74 7.05 -0.81 4.52
CA VAL A 74 8.28 -0.11 4.12
C VAL A 74 8.89 -0.85 2.95
N ARG A 75 9.15 -0.15 1.87
CA ARG A 75 9.77 -0.71 0.66
C ARG A 75 10.76 0.29 0.07
N GLY A 76 12.02 -0.11 0.01
CA GLY A 76 13.05 0.67 -0.67
C GLY A 76 13.50 1.94 0.03
N VAL A 77 13.13 2.13 1.29
CA VAL A 77 13.60 3.24 2.13
C VAL A 77 14.02 2.72 3.49
N ASP A 78 14.88 3.45 4.18
CA ASP A 78 15.35 3.09 5.51
C ASP A 78 14.46 3.76 6.56
N VAL A 79 13.35 3.11 6.86
CA VAL A 79 12.38 3.57 7.86
C VAL A 79 12.05 2.40 8.78
N ASP A 80 12.16 2.62 10.09
CA ASP A 80 11.74 1.65 11.09
C ASP A 80 10.25 1.87 11.38
N PRO A 81 9.37 0.91 11.06
CA PRO A 81 7.93 1.08 11.23
C PRO A 81 7.52 1.38 12.67
N ASP A 82 8.16 0.74 13.66
CA ASP A 82 7.80 0.94 15.06
C ASP A 82 8.17 2.33 15.56
N ARG A 83 9.34 2.82 15.16
CA ARG A 83 9.76 4.18 15.50
C ARG A 83 8.86 5.21 14.82
N LEU A 84 8.51 4.98 13.57
CA LEU A 84 7.61 5.88 12.85
C LEU A 84 6.25 5.95 13.54
N ARG A 85 5.70 4.78 13.92
CA ARG A 85 4.41 4.73 14.61
C ARG A 85 4.43 5.53 15.90
N GLN A 86 5.51 5.43 16.68
CA GLN A 86 5.66 6.20 17.91
C GLN A 86 5.73 7.70 17.64
N LYS A 87 6.46 8.12 16.61
CA LYS A 87 6.61 9.53 16.27
C LYS A 87 5.30 10.15 15.77
N LEU A 88 4.45 9.36 15.14
CA LEU A 88 3.19 9.85 14.59
C LEU A 88 2.21 10.28 15.68
N ARG A 89 2.24 9.66 16.85
CA ARG A 89 1.38 10.00 18.00
C ARG A 89 -0.08 10.15 17.61
N LEU A 90 -0.60 9.12 16.94
CA LEU A 90 -1.96 9.14 16.44
C LEU A 90 -2.95 8.95 17.58
N SER A 91 -4.05 9.70 17.54
CA SER A 91 -5.10 9.65 18.56
C SER A 91 -6.50 9.68 17.99
N GLY A 92 -6.65 9.56 16.67
CA GLY A 92 -7.94 9.53 16.02
C GLY A 92 -8.66 8.19 16.16
N SER A 93 -9.70 8.01 15.40
CA SER A 93 -10.55 6.81 15.44
C SER A 93 -10.47 5.94 14.19
N ARG A 94 -9.88 6.45 13.12
CA ARG A 94 -9.92 5.78 11.81
C ARG A 94 -8.70 4.89 11.61
N PRO A 95 -8.90 3.61 11.22
CA PRO A 95 -7.78 2.76 10.83
C PRO A 95 -7.36 3.10 9.40
N MET A 96 -6.05 3.19 9.18
CA MET A 96 -5.49 3.51 7.86
C MET A 96 -4.25 2.68 7.59
N ALA A 97 -3.67 2.83 6.41
CA ALA A 97 -2.42 2.19 6.02
C ALA A 97 -1.53 3.19 5.31
N VAL A 98 -0.22 2.98 5.43
CA VAL A 98 0.79 3.82 4.77
C VAL A 98 1.84 2.92 4.17
N VAL A 99 2.20 3.19 2.93
CA VAL A 99 3.35 2.55 2.29
C VAL A 99 4.46 3.58 2.21
N CYS A 100 5.50 3.39 3.01
CA CYS A 100 6.68 4.23 2.97
C CYS A 100 7.62 3.69 1.91
N THR A 101 7.92 4.49 0.92
CA THR A 101 8.70 4.06 -0.22
C THR A 101 9.46 5.23 -0.81
N ARG A 102 9.98 5.02 -2.01
CA ARG A 102 10.75 6.00 -2.74
C ARG A 102 10.19 6.11 -4.15
N ILE A 103 10.00 7.34 -4.61
CA ILE A 103 9.72 7.62 -6.02
C ILE A 103 10.89 8.44 -6.52
N GLY A 104 11.67 7.86 -7.46
CA GLY A 104 12.95 8.45 -7.82
C GLY A 104 13.89 8.46 -6.62
N ARG A 105 14.32 9.65 -6.17
CA ARG A 105 15.21 9.82 -5.02
C ARG A 105 14.50 10.32 -3.76
N SER A 106 13.18 10.53 -3.85
CA SER A 106 12.42 11.13 -2.77
C SER A 106 11.73 10.08 -1.91
N GLY A 107 11.92 10.15 -0.59
CA GLY A 107 11.15 9.36 0.36
C GLY A 107 9.73 9.89 0.46
N VAL A 108 8.77 9.04 0.24
CA VAL A 108 7.35 9.40 0.24
C VAL A 108 6.53 8.39 1.04
N ALA A 109 5.34 8.80 1.42
CA ALA A 109 4.35 7.92 2.02
C ALA A 109 3.11 7.90 1.13
N LEU A 110 2.70 6.71 0.74
CA LEU A 110 1.43 6.50 0.07
C LEU A 110 0.37 6.32 1.16
N VAL A 111 -0.49 7.32 1.30
CA VAL A 111 -1.53 7.32 2.32
C VAL A 111 -2.74 6.60 1.77
N CYS A 112 -3.22 5.60 2.50
CA CYS A 112 -4.28 4.71 2.06
C CYS A 112 -5.27 4.45 3.19
N GLU A 113 -6.45 3.99 2.82
CA GLU A 113 -7.38 3.41 3.78
C GLU A 113 -6.90 2.02 4.20
N ALA A 114 -7.54 1.46 5.22
CA ALA A 114 -7.15 0.16 5.77
C ALA A 114 -7.22 -0.94 4.69
N ARG A 115 -6.43 -2.00 4.91
CA ARG A 115 -6.32 -3.14 3.99
C ARG A 115 -7.68 -3.75 3.69
N VAL A 116 -7.87 -4.06 2.41
CA VAL A 116 -9.06 -4.79 1.94
C VAL A 116 -8.61 -6.00 1.12
N VAL A 117 -9.46 -7.00 1.02
CA VAL A 117 -9.19 -8.23 0.28
C VAL A 117 -10.01 -8.20 -1.01
N GLY A 118 -9.38 -8.62 -2.11
CA GLY A 118 -10.08 -8.74 -3.38
C GLY A 118 -11.12 -9.84 -3.33
N GLU A 119 -12.28 -9.60 -3.91
CA GLU A 119 -13.37 -10.55 -3.96
C GLU A 119 -13.56 -11.06 -5.39
N PRO A 120 -14.01 -12.32 -5.55
CA PRO A 120 -14.34 -12.81 -6.88
C PRO A 120 -15.53 -12.04 -7.44
N PRO A 121 -15.67 -11.96 -8.79
CA PRO A 121 -16.84 -11.35 -9.39
C PRO A 121 -18.14 -11.96 -8.88
N ALA A 122 -19.20 -11.15 -8.81
CA ALA A 122 -20.52 -11.60 -8.36
C ALA A 122 -20.98 -12.80 -9.19
N GLY A 123 -21.53 -13.82 -8.52
CA GLY A 123 -22.02 -15.03 -9.16
C GLY A 123 -20.99 -16.12 -9.36
N GLN A 124 -19.73 -15.89 -9.01
CA GLN A 124 -18.70 -16.92 -9.06
C GLN A 124 -18.48 -17.54 -7.68
N PRO A 125 -18.23 -18.85 -7.59
CA PRO A 125 -17.94 -19.47 -6.30
C PRO A 125 -16.59 -18.98 -5.77
N ILE A 126 -16.49 -18.91 -4.46
CA ILE A 126 -15.23 -18.58 -3.79
C ILE A 126 -14.36 -19.85 -3.83
N PRO A 127 -13.13 -19.75 -4.38
CA PRO A 127 -12.24 -20.92 -4.45
C PRO A 127 -11.77 -21.40 -3.08
#